data_dc5cd4c7e9d61d1d662773540a73ae6c
#
_entry.id   dc5cd4c7e9d61d1d662773540a73ae6c
#
_cell.length_a   1.000
_cell.length_b   1.000
_cell.length_c   1.000
_cell.angle_alpha   90.00
_cell.angle_beta   90.00
_cell.angle_gamma   90.00
#
_symmetry.space_group_name_H-M   'P 1'
#
loop_
_entity.id
_entity.type
_entity.pdbx_description
1 polymer ?
#
loop_
_entity_poly.entity_id
_entity_poly.type
_entity_poly.pdbx_seq_one_letter_code
_entity_poly.pdbx_strand_id
1 'polypeptide(L)'
;LEFQTEDGKTFMDGSAVAQAKAATITNDTGNKENIVELTLTDEGAKTFAEVTSANVGKALPIVYDDEVISYPTVQQAITGGTAQISGMANYEEAESLASQIRIGSLSLKLEEMRSEVVGAQLGEEAISSSLKAAAIGLVIVMIFMIVQYLVPGVVAAFALAIYTTLVIATLYLFEITLTLPGIAGIILSIGMAVDANVIIFARIREEIADGKSVATAIETGFARARSAILDGNITTLIAAAVLGLRGSGTVKGFASTLAIGIILSMFTCMVVTKVLMHAVYAIGVRDAKFYGKAKERKPFDFVGKTGIFIAISCAIIVCGCVGVGMHKSSDGTILNYSLEFKGGTSTAVVMDKQYSIKEIDKEIVPLVEKITGDGNVQAQAVEGTKQIIIKTRTLSLEERTKLEKTMTKNFGVDKKDITSESISSTVSNEMKTDAIVAVVIATICMLLYIWFRFKDVRFAGSAVIALSHDVIMVFICYVLAWISVGNTFIACMLTIIGYSINNTIVIFDRIRDALKKHHAQTKAAYKEIVNKSIAQTMSRSVNTSITTFVMVLVLYIMGVTSIREFALPLMVGLLAGTYSSICLASEIWYLLRTKGMKKE
;
A
#
# COMPACT_ATOMS: atom_id res chain seq x y z
N LEU A 1 2.91 -10.08 37.48
CA LEU A 1 1.87 -9.91 38.49
C LEU A 1 2.34 -10.52 39.78
N GLU A 2 2.26 -9.77 40.87
CA GLU A 2 2.66 -10.20 42.20
C GLU A 2 1.57 -9.83 43.22
N PHE A 3 1.31 -10.74 44.14
CA PHE A 3 0.48 -10.48 45.33
C PHE A 3 1.40 -10.28 46.52
N GLN A 4 1.32 -9.14 47.13
CA GLN A 4 2.22 -8.74 48.22
C GLN A 4 1.48 -8.58 49.55
N THR A 5 2.21 -8.71 50.64
CA THR A 5 1.75 -8.31 51.96
C THR A 5 1.94 -6.78 52.13
N GLU A 6 1.31 -6.19 53.14
CA GLU A 6 1.39 -4.75 53.45
C GLU A 6 2.85 -4.27 53.62
N ASP A 7 3.76 -5.16 54.02
CA ASP A 7 5.21 -4.90 54.16
C ASP A 7 5.98 -4.97 52.81
N GLY A 8 5.29 -5.15 51.68
CA GLY A 8 5.87 -5.22 50.35
C GLY A 8 6.55 -6.56 50.01
N LYS A 9 6.29 -7.62 50.79
CA LYS A 9 6.84 -8.95 50.53
C LYS A 9 5.91 -9.72 49.58
N THR A 10 6.40 -10.16 48.43
CA THR A 10 5.66 -11.02 47.50
C THR A 10 5.48 -12.40 48.12
N PHE A 11 4.25 -12.90 48.18
CA PHE A 11 3.90 -14.21 48.68
C PHE A 11 3.32 -15.13 47.60
N MET A 12 2.88 -14.58 46.49
CA MET A 12 2.28 -15.30 45.38
C MET A 12 2.49 -14.52 44.08
N ASP A 13 2.76 -15.21 43.01
CA ASP A 13 2.84 -14.60 41.68
C ASP A 13 1.59 -14.89 40.82
N GLY A 14 1.55 -14.34 39.62
CA GLY A 14 0.41 -14.47 38.71
C GLY A 14 0.10 -15.90 38.29
N SER A 15 1.08 -16.82 38.30
CA SER A 15 0.89 -18.22 37.91
C SER A 15 -0.05 -18.99 38.82
N ALA A 16 -0.26 -18.48 40.03
CA ALA A 16 -1.20 -19.03 41.02
C ALA A 16 -2.67 -18.66 40.74
N VAL A 17 -2.96 -17.78 39.80
CA VAL A 17 -4.32 -17.41 39.40
C VAL A 17 -4.73 -18.24 38.19
N ALA A 18 -5.76 -19.06 38.33
CA ALA A 18 -6.32 -19.87 37.25
C ALA A 18 -7.28 -19.04 36.38
N GLN A 19 -8.05 -18.12 36.97
CA GLN A 19 -9.01 -17.28 36.25
C GLN A 19 -9.27 -15.97 37.03
N ALA A 20 -9.45 -14.87 36.26
CA ALA A 20 -9.95 -13.60 36.80
C ALA A 20 -11.09 -13.09 35.89
N LYS A 21 -12.21 -12.71 36.49
CA LYS A 21 -13.43 -12.31 35.77
C LYS A 21 -14.12 -11.17 36.48
N ALA A 22 -14.56 -10.15 35.73
CA ALA A 22 -15.46 -9.14 36.26
C ALA A 22 -16.89 -9.69 36.39
N ALA A 23 -17.55 -9.37 37.46
CA ALA A 23 -18.93 -9.75 37.73
C ALA A 23 -19.68 -8.62 38.43
N THR A 24 -20.99 -8.59 38.25
CA THR A 24 -21.88 -7.74 39.03
C THR A 24 -22.71 -8.63 39.96
N ILE A 25 -22.55 -8.46 41.25
CA ILE A 25 -23.31 -9.19 42.28
C ILE A 25 -24.30 -8.27 42.97
N THR A 26 -25.28 -8.86 43.62
CA THR A 26 -26.18 -8.11 44.52
C THR A 26 -25.72 -8.40 45.95
N ASN A 27 -25.28 -7.38 46.67
CA ASN A 27 -24.83 -7.51 48.06
C ASN A 27 -26.02 -7.75 49.02
N ASP A 28 -25.72 -8.07 50.27
CA ASP A 28 -26.71 -8.37 51.29
C ASP A 28 -27.69 -7.21 51.57
N THR A 29 -27.35 -6.00 51.16
CA THR A 29 -28.20 -4.81 51.25
C THR A 29 -29.08 -4.58 50.03
N GLY A 30 -29.04 -5.47 49.03
CA GLY A 30 -29.82 -5.39 47.78
C GLY A 30 -29.24 -4.46 46.72
N ASN A 31 -28.05 -3.89 46.93
CA ASN A 31 -27.37 -3.02 45.94
C ASN A 31 -26.51 -3.83 44.99
N LYS A 32 -26.44 -3.38 43.73
CA LYS A 32 -25.51 -3.94 42.74
C LYS A 32 -24.10 -3.46 43.02
N GLU A 33 -23.17 -4.39 43.08
CA GLU A 33 -21.75 -4.15 43.28
C GLU A 33 -20.93 -4.83 42.17
N ASN A 34 -19.97 -4.11 41.60
CA ASN A 34 -19.06 -4.66 40.60
C ASN A 34 -17.82 -5.20 41.31
N ILE A 35 -17.47 -6.42 40.99
CA ILE A 35 -16.37 -7.15 41.63
C ILE A 35 -15.46 -7.79 40.57
N VAL A 36 -14.24 -8.12 40.99
CA VAL A 36 -13.40 -9.07 40.26
C VAL A 36 -13.38 -10.37 41.03
N GLU A 37 -13.85 -11.44 40.40
CA GLU A 37 -13.80 -12.80 40.93
C GLU A 37 -12.49 -13.45 40.49
N LEU A 38 -11.72 -13.95 41.46
CA LEU A 38 -10.47 -14.66 41.25
C LEU A 38 -10.66 -16.13 41.56
N THR A 39 -10.28 -17.01 40.66
CA THR A 39 -10.13 -18.44 40.90
C THR A 39 -8.64 -18.77 40.93
N LEU A 40 -8.18 -19.36 42.01
CA LEU A 40 -6.80 -19.73 42.24
C LEU A 40 -6.52 -21.19 41.81
N THR A 41 -5.30 -21.50 41.50
CA THR A 41 -4.85 -22.90 41.36
C THR A 41 -4.83 -23.59 42.71
N ASP A 42 -4.78 -24.93 42.76
CA ASP A 42 -4.76 -25.69 44.01
C ASP A 42 -3.59 -25.30 44.93
N GLU A 43 -2.45 -24.96 44.37
CA GLU A 43 -1.27 -24.49 45.09
C GLU A 43 -1.41 -23.08 45.56
N GLY A 44 -1.92 -22.19 44.69
CA GLY A 44 -2.23 -20.81 45.00
C GLY A 44 -3.29 -20.68 46.11
N ALA A 45 -4.33 -21.53 46.09
CA ALA A 45 -5.39 -21.55 47.11
C ALA A 45 -4.85 -21.87 48.51
N LYS A 46 -3.88 -22.78 48.63
CA LYS A 46 -3.24 -23.11 49.93
C LYS A 46 -2.44 -21.90 50.45
N THR A 47 -1.57 -21.36 49.63
CA THR A 47 -0.76 -20.17 50.00
C THR A 47 -1.64 -18.97 50.34
N PHE A 48 -2.69 -18.75 49.56
CA PHE A 48 -3.63 -17.65 49.77
C PHE A 48 -4.44 -17.82 51.07
N ALA A 49 -4.85 -19.06 51.42
CA ALA A 49 -5.53 -19.38 52.66
C ALA A 49 -4.66 -19.09 53.89
N GLU A 50 -3.39 -19.48 53.83
CA GLU A 50 -2.43 -19.24 54.94
C GLU A 50 -2.21 -17.72 55.12
N VAL A 51 -1.95 -16.98 54.05
CA VAL A 51 -1.67 -15.55 54.12
C VAL A 51 -2.91 -14.73 54.51
N THR A 52 -4.08 -15.05 53.94
CA THR A 52 -5.32 -14.33 54.33
C THR A 52 -5.71 -14.59 55.77
N SER A 53 -5.50 -15.81 56.28
CA SER A 53 -5.76 -16.14 57.70
C SER A 53 -4.87 -15.33 58.66
N ALA A 54 -3.60 -15.09 58.25
CA ALA A 54 -2.63 -14.34 59.07
C ALA A 54 -2.79 -12.81 58.94
N ASN A 55 -3.51 -12.32 57.92
CA ASN A 55 -3.57 -10.90 57.58
C ASN A 55 -5.03 -10.35 57.52
N VAL A 56 -5.97 -10.94 58.27
CA VAL A 56 -7.33 -10.40 58.37
C VAL A 56 -7.30 -8.97 58.87
N GLY A 57 -8.00 -8.06 58.18
CA GLY A 57 -8.02 -6.62 58.46
C GLY A 57 -6.88 -5.82 57.84
N LYS A 58 -5.91 -6.47 57.19
CA LYS A 58 -4.81 -5.82 56.49
C LYS A 58 -5.03 -5.83 54.96
N ALA A 59 -4.35 -4.93 54.26
CA ALA A 59 -4.39 -4.88 52.84
C ALA A 59 -3.39 -5.86 52.21
N LEU A 60 -3.76 -6.44 51.06
CA LEU A 60 -2.89 -7.26 50.23
C LEU A 60 -2.75 -6.61 48.83
N PRO A 61 -1.74 -5.74 48.63
CA PRO A 61 -1.57 -5.08 47.36
C PRO A 61 -1.34 -6.06 46.23
N ILE A 62 -1.93 -5.76 45.07
CA ILE A 62 -1.72 -6.47 43.82
C ILE A 62 -0.84 -5.55 42.93
N VAL A 63 0.32 -6.03 42.61
CA VAL A 63 1.33 -5.29 41.83
C VAL A 63 1.47 -5.89 40.45
N TYR A 64 1.44 -5.07 39.42
CA TYR A 64 1.63 -5.44 38.05
C TYR A 64 2.62 -4.46 37.40
N ASP A 65 3.73 -4.97 36.87
CA ASP A 65 4.78 -4.17 36.23
C ASP A 65 5.33 -3.04 37.14
N ASP A 66 5.64 -3.42 38.40
CA ASP A 66 6.13 -2.53 39.46
C ASP A 66 5.13 -1.42 39.89
N GLU A 67 3.88 -1.47 39.42
CA GLU A 67 2.83 -0.53 39.80
C GLU A 67 1.71 -1.24 40.59
N VAL A 68 1.26 -0.63 41.68
CA VAL A 68 0.14 -1.18 42.47
C VAL A 68 -1.16 -0.93 41.72
N ILE A 69 -1.79 -1.98 41.21
CA ILE A 69 -3.04 -1.93 40.45
C ILE A 69 -4.29 -2.05 41.31
N SER A 70 -4.19 -2.63 42.52
CA SER A 70 -5.29 -2.74 43.49
C SER A 70 -4.75 -2.91 44.90
N TYR A 71 -5.52 -2.45 45.88
CA TYR A 71 -5.16 -2.47 47.31
C TYR A 71 -6.28 -3.04 48.19
N PRO A 72 -6.74 -4.30 47.92
CA PRO A 72 -7.87 -4.88 48.63
C PRO A 72 -7.53 -5.23 50.10
N THR A 73 -8.48 -5.01 51.00
CA THR A 73 -8.37 -5.40 52.40
C THR A 73 -9.02 -6.76 52.66
N VAL A 74 -8.32 -7.64 53.37
CA VAL A 74 -8.81 -8.97 53.73
C VAL A 74 -9.93 -8.86 54.76
N GLN A 75 -11.16 -9.19 54.39
CA GLN A 75 -12.31 -9.16 55.26
C GLN A 75 -12.38 -10.42 56.16
N GLN A 76 -12.03 -11.56 55.63
CA GLN A 76 -12.00 -12.85 56.30
C GLN A 76 -10.98 -13.80 55.64
N ALA A 77 -10.65 -14.87 56.34
CA ALA A 77 -9.79 -15.92 55.78
C ALA A 77 -10.47 -16.59 54.58
N ILE A 78 -9.74 -16.72 53.45
CA ILE A 78 -10.24 -17.25 52.19
C ILE A 78 -9.62 -18.63 51.96
N THR A 79 -10.41 -19.68 52.28
CA THR A 79 -9.94 -21.08 52.23
C THR A 79 -10.49 -21.86 51.05
N GLY A 80 -11.42 -21.28 50.25
CA GLY A 80 -12.16 -21.97 49.20
C GLY A 80 -11.54 -21.88 47.80
N GLY A 81 -10.35 -21.29 47.64
CA GLY A 81 -9.67 -21.15 46.33
C GLY A 81 -10.33 -20.10 45.40
N THR A 82 -11.39 -19.43 45.85
CA THR A 82 -11.99 -18.30 45.15
C THR A 82 -11.97 -17.05 46.04
N ALA A 83 -11.61 -15.92 45.46
CA ALA A 83 -11.59 -14.62 46.14
C ALA A 83 -12.38 -13.59 45.32
N GLN A 84 -12.89 -12.56 45.98
CA GLN A 84 -13.57 -11.45 45.34
C GLN A 84 -12.92 -10.14 45.76
N ILE A 85 -12.60 -9.31 44.75
CA ILE A 85 -12.10 -7.96 44.95
C ILE A 85 -13.29 -7.03 44.70
N SER A 86 -13.69 -6.27 45.72
CA SER A 86 -14.82 -5.33 45.69
C SER A 86 -14.34 -3.89 45.72
N GLY A 87 -15.28 -2.95 45.58
CA GLY A 87 -15.00 -1.51 45.65
C GLY A 87 -14.77 -0.85 44.30
N MET A 88 -15.11 -1.51 43.18
CA MET A 88 -15.04 -0.94 41.84
C MET A 88 -16.20 0.02 41.60
N ALA A 89 -15.91 1.22 41.07
CA ALA A 89 -16.91 2.24 40.81
C ALA A 89 -17.91 1.83 39.71
N ASN A 90 -17.46 1.03 38.72
CA ASN A 90 -18.27 0.56 37.59
C ASN A 90 -17.74 -0.79 37.05
N TYR A 91 -18.52 -1.40 36.14
CA TYR A 91 -18.15 -2.68 35.54
C TYR A 91 -16.89 -2.57 34.67
N GLU A 92 -16.66 -1.43 34.04
CA GLU A 92 -15.51 -1.19 33.16
C GLU A 92 -14.18 -1.20 33.93
N GLU A 93 -14.19 -0.62 35.13
CA GLU A 93 -13.05 -0.68 36.06
C GLU A 93 -12.78 -2.10 36.55
N ALA A 94 -13.84 -2.85 36.89
CA ALA A 94 -13.72 -4.27 37.28
C ALA A 94 -13.15 -5.12 36.13
N GLU A 95 -13.61 -4.90 34.90
CA GLU A 95 -13.10 -5.62 33.71
C GLU A 95 -11.66 -5.23 33.40
N SER A 96 -11.29 -3.96 33.58
CA SER A 96 -9.89 -3.51 33.40
C SER A 96 -8.97 -4.22 34.39
N LEU A 97 -9.33 -4.26 35.69
CA LEU A 97 -8.55 -4.96 36.72
C LEU A 97 -8.50 -6.46 36.47
N ALA A 98 -9.62 -7.10 36.13
CA ALA A 98 -9.66 -8.51 35.77
C ALA A 98 -8.78 -8.83 34.57
N SER A 99 -8.75 -7.95 33.57
CA SER A 99 -7.90 -8.08 32.38
C SER A 99 -6.42 -7.98 32.73
N GLN A 100 -6.02 -7.02 33.56
CA GLN A 100 -4.63 -6.89 34.01
C GLN A 100 -4.17 -8.13 34.80
N ILE A 101 -5.04 -8.67 35.66
CA ILE A 101 -4.74 -9.90 36.41
C ILE A 101 -4.63 -11.09 35.45
N ARG A 102 -5.53 -11.25 34.47
CA ARG A 102 -5.46 -12.31 33.44
C ARG A 102 -4.16 -12.26 32.65
N ILE A 103 -3.76 -11.07 32.20
CA ILE A 103 -2.51 -10.89 31.47
C ILE A 103 -1.33 -11.25 32.35
N GLY A 104 -1.30 -10.79 33.59
CA GLY A 104 -0.24 -11.07 34.55
C GLY A 104 -0.20 -12.52 35.06
N SER A 105 -1.26 -13.31 34.85
CA SER A 105 -1.33 -14.74 35.18
C SER A 105 -0.82 -15.64 34.06
N LEU A 106 -0.49 -15.09 32.88
CA LEU A 106 0.05 -15.88 31.78
C LEU A 106 1.44 -16.46 32.14
N SER A 107 1.60 -17.76 31.98
CA SER A 107 2.87 -18.45 32.18
C SER A 107 3.89 -18.21 31.04
N LEU A 108 3.46 -17.53 29.96
CA LEU A 108 4.27 -17.21 28.79
C LEU A 108 4.76 -15.78 28.87
N LYS A 109 6.06 -15.58 28.62
CA LYS A 109 6.63 -14.25 28.44
C LYS A 109 6.20 -13.71 27.07
N LEU A 110 5.48 -12.60 27.07
CA LEU A 110 5.11 -11.90 25.85
C LEU A 110 6.24 -10.95 25.43
N GLU A 111 6.59 -10.99 24.16
CA GLU A 111 7.55 -10.05 23.57
C GLU A 111 6.84 -9.20 22.51
N GLU A 112 6.99 -7.89 22.59
CA GLU A 112 6.44 -6.97 21.60
C GLU A 112 7.21 -7.15 20.28
N MET A 113 6.53 -7.67 19.26
CA MET A 113 7.10 -7.89 17.93
C MET A 113 6.99 -6.68 17.03
N ARG A 114 5.92 -5.91 17.18
CA ARG A 114 5.64 -4.67 16.44
C ARG A 114 4.74 -3.76 17.25
N SER A 115 5.06 -2.48 17.25
CA SER A 115 4.21 -1.42 17.78
C SER A 115 4.25 -0.23 16.85
N GLU A 116 3.11 0.40 16.65
CA GLU A 116 2.99 1.60 15.82
C GLU A 116 2.02 2.57 16.50
N VAL A 117 2.49 3.77 16.79
CA VAL A 117 1.70 4.85 17.38
C VAL A 117 1.72 6.03 16.42
N VAL A 118 0.56 6.42 15.90
CA VAL A 118 0.42 7.56 14.97
C VAL A 118 -0.31 8.69 15.67
N GLY A 119 0.28 9.88 15.67
CA GLY A 119 -0.36 11.09 16.20
C GLY A 119 -1.60 11.46 15.39
N ALA A 120 -2.70 11.81 16.06
CA ALA A 120 -3.97 12.13 15.42
C ALA A 120 -3.88 13.27 14.38
N GLN A 121 -3.07 14.28 14.65
CA GLN A 121 -2.87 15.42 13.74
C GLN A 121 -2.22 15.02 12.42
N LEU A 122 -1.19 14.16 12.47
CA LEU A 122 -0.53 13.67 11.24
C LEU A 122 -1.47 12.81 10.39
N GLY A 123 -2.33 12.02 11.03
CA GLY A 123 -3.36 11.23 10.34
C GLY A 123 -4.39 12.14 9.65
N GLU A 124 -4.88 13.18 10.33
CA GLU A 124 -5.86 14.12 9.79
C GLU A 124 -5.31 14.94 8.60
N GLU A 125 -4.09 15.45 8.71
CA GLU A 125 -3.43 16.16 7.61
C GLU A 125 -3.23 15.27 6.38
N ALA A 126 -2.81 14.03 6.57
CA ALA A 126 -2.62 13.06 5.51
C ALA A 126 -3.92 12.72 4.78
N ILE A 127 -5.01 12.51 5.52
CA ILE A 127 -6.34 12.25 4.95
C ILE A 127 -6.84 13.48 4.20
N SER A 128 -6.81 14.67 4.82
CA SER A 128 -7.29 15.92 4.23
C SER A 128 -6.55 16.27 2.93
N SER A 129 -5.22 16.21 2.94
CA SER A 129 -4.40 16.49 1.75
C SER A 129 -4.64 15.48 0.63
N SER A 130 -4.78 14.20 0.97
CA SER A 130 -5.03 13.13 0.00
C SER A 130 -6.43 13.24 -0.62
N LEU A 131 -7.46 13.58 0.15
CA LEU A 131 -8.81 13.81 -0.37
C LEU A 131 -8.85 15.02 -1.32
N LYS A 132 -8.16 16.11 -0.97
CA LYS A 132 -8.01 17.27 -1.87
C LYS A 132 -7.28 16.88 -3.16
N ALA A 133 -6.20 16.10 -3.06
CA ALA A 133 -5.48 15.60 -4.21
C ALA A 133 -6.38 14.70 -5.10
N ALA A 134 -7.16 13.81 -4.50
CA ALA A 134 -8.11 12.96 -5.22
C ALA A 134 -9.15 13.79 -5.97
N ALA A 135 -9.75 14.79 -5.32
CA ALA A 135 -10.77 15.67 -5.93
C ALA A 135 -10.19 16.49 -7.10
N ILE A 136 -9.01 17.08 -6.91
CA ILE A 136 -8.35 17.88 -7.96
C ILE A 136 -7.96 16.97 -9.12
N GLY A 137 -7.32 15.82 -8.85
CA GLY A 137 -6.94 14.85 -9.87
C GLY A 137 -8.16 14.35 -10.66
N LEU A 138 -9.25 14.02 -9.98
CA LEU A 138 -10.51 13.61 -10.58
C LEU A 138 -11.04 14.67 -11.57
N VAL A 139 -11.09 15.95 -11.16
CA VAL A 139 -11.56 17.05 -12.01
C VAL A 139 -10.65 17.22 -13.23
N ILE A 140 -9.32 17.18 -13.06
CA ILE A 140 -8.37 17.29 -14.17
C ILE A 140 -8.56 16.15 -15.17
N VAL A 141 -8.71 14.93 -14.70
CA VAL A 141 -8.93 13.76 -15.56
C VAL A 141 -10.28 13.83 -16.26
N MET A 142 -11.36 14.28 -15.58
CA MET A 142 -12.66 14.51 -16.22
C MET A 142 -12.56 15.53 -17.35
N ILE A 143 -11.90 16.68 -17.12
CA ILE A 143 -11.67 17.72 -18.14
C ILE A 143 -10.87 17.15 -19.31
N PHE A 144 -9.79 16.42 -19.03
CA PHE A 144 -8.97 15.77 -20.06
C PHE A 144 -9.82 14.84 -20.93
N MET A 145 -10.68 14.01 -20.32
CA MET A 145 -11.55 13.10 -21.05
C MET A 145 -12.56 13.83 -21.92
N ILE A 146 -13.18 14.91 -21.43
CA ILE A 146 -14.13 15.72 -22.20
C ILE A 146 -13.44 16.35 -23.41
N VAL A 147 -12.28 16.96 -23.22
CA VAL A 147 -11.51 17.62 -24.30
C VAL A 147 -11.05 16.61 -25.35
N GLN A 148 -10.56 15.44 -24.90
CA GLN A 148 -9.98 14.43 -25.81
C GLN A 148 -11.04 13.60 -26.54
N TYR A 149 -12.19 13.31 -25.89
CA TYR A 149 -13.19 12.36 -26.40
C TYR A 149 -14.56 12.98 -26.68
N LEU A 150 -14.77 14.28 -26.46
CA LEU A 150 -16.02 15.01 -26.68
C LEU A 150 -17.20 14.36 -25.92
N VAL A 151 -18.28 14.00 -26.60
CA VAL A 151 -19.47 13.43 -25.97
C VAL A 151 -19.17 12.11 -25.24
N PRO A 152 -18.45 11.13 -25.80
CA PRO A 152 -17.96 9.98 -25.01
C PRO A 152 -17.16 10.39 -23.77
N GLY A 153 -16.40 11.49 -23.83
CA GLY A 153 -15.66 12.03 -22.69
C GLY A 153 -16.57 12.55 -21.58
N VAL A 154 -17.69 13.19 -21.93
CA VAL A 154 -18.73 13.60 -20.95
C VAL A 154 -19.34 12.35 -20.29
N VAL A 155 -19.65 11.32 -21.06
CA VAL A 155 -20.15 10.04 -20.52
C VAL A 155 -19.14 9.42 -19.58
N ALA A 156 -17.84 9.42 -19.94
CA ALA A 156 -16.79 8.93 -19.05
C ALA A 156 -16.69 9.73 -17.75
N ALA A 157 -16.85 11.05 -17.79
CA ALA A 157 -16.84 11.89 -16.60
C ALA A 157 -18.00 11.54 -15.64
N PHE A 158 -19.20 11.35 -16.15
CA PHE A 158 -20.33 10.85 -15.35
C PHE A 158 -20.10 9.43 -14.81
N ALA A 159 -19.59 8.52 -15.65
CA ALA A 159 -19.26 7.17 -15.22
C ALA A 159 -18.19 7.16 -14.12
N LEU A 160 -17.20 8.05 -14.21
CA LEU A 160 -16.14 8.19 -13.22
C LEU A 160 -16.67 8.77 -11.89
N ALA A 161 -17.63 9.70 -11.93
CA ALA A 161 -18.32 10.18 -10.72
C ALA A 161 -19.10 9.03 -10.04
N ILE A 162 -19.86 8.25 -10.81
CA ILE A 162 -20.58 7.07 -10.30
C ILE A 162 -19.58 6.05 -9.73
N TYR A 163 -18.48 5.78 -10.42
CA TYR A 163 -17.42 4.90 -9.95
C TYR A 163 -16.87 5.34 -8.59
N THR A 164 -16.51 6.62 -8.46
CA THR A 164 -15.97 7.16 -7.20
C THR A 164 -16.99 7.01 -6.06
N THR A 165 -18.25 7.28 -6.33
CA THR A 165 -19.34 7.07 -5.35
C THR A 165 -19.47 5.61 -4.96
N LEU A 166 -19.41 4.68 -5.92
CA LEU A 166 -19.46 3.23 -5.65
C LEU A 166 -18.26 2.75 -4.83
N VAL A 167 -17.06 3.27 -5.10
CA VAL A 167 -15.87 2.94 -4.28
C VAL A 167 -16.09 3.38 -2.85
N ILE A 168 -16.48 4.63 -2.61
CA ILE A 168 -16.72 5.16 -1.26
C ILE A 168 -17.83 4.36 -0.55
N ALA A 169 -18.94 4.10 -1.26
CA ALA A 169 -20.04 3.31 -0.71
C ALA A 169 -19.61 1.87 -0.34
N THR A 170 -18.78 1.25 -1.16
CA THR A 170 -18.27 -0.10 -0.89
C THR A 170 -17.34 -0.11 0.32
N LEU A 171 -16.44 0.87 0.44
CA LEU A 171 -15.56 0.98 1.59
C LEU A 171 -16.34 1.19 2.90
N TYR A 172 -17.38 2.01 2.85
CA TYR A 172 -18.26 2.25 3.99
C TYR A 172 -19.08 1.00 4.37
N LEU A 173 -19.68 0.34 3.37
CA LEU A 173 -20.54 -0.83 3.59
C LEU A 173 -19.78 -2.04 4.18
N PHE A 174 -18.54 -2.24 3.76
CA PHE A 174 -17.69 -3.35 4.21
C PHE A 174 -16.75 -2.95 5.36
N GLU A 175 -16.91 -1.74 5.94
CA GLU A 175 -16.11 -1.23 7.06
C GLU A 175 -14.60 -1.36 6.83
N ILE A 176 -14.15 -1.11 5.59
CA ILE A 176 -12.75 -1.28 5.21
C ILE A 176 -11.91 -0.16 5.79
N THR A 177 -10.96 -0.52 6.64
CA THR A 177 -10.02 0.43 7.23
C THR A 177 -9.12 1.05 6.15
N LEU A 178 -9.16 2.37 6.04
CA LEU A 178 -8.30 3.13 5.14
C LEU A 178 -6.91 3.33 5.75
N THR A 179 -5.90 2.80 5.08
CA THR A 179 -4.49 3.08 5.37
C THR A 179 -3.97 4.16 4.43
N LEU A 180 -2.86 4.84 4.77
CA LEU A 180 -2.24 5.84 3.88
C LEU A 180 -1.92 5.28 2.48
N PRO A 181 -1.28 4.10 2.35
CA PRO A 181 -1.15 3.45 1.05
C PRO A 181 -2.49 3.08 0.43
N GLY A 182 -3.50 2.72 1.23
CA GLY A 182 -4.85 2.40 0.76
C GLY A 182 -5.52 3.59 0.06
N ILE A 183 -5.37 4.80 0.60
CA ILE A 183 -5.84 6.03 -0.06
C ILE A 183 -5.12 6.24 -1.40
N ALA A 184 -3.81 6.03 -1.44
CA ALA A 184 -3.05 6.10 -2.69
C ALA A 184 -3.54 5.05 -3.71
N GLY A 185 -3.91 3.84 -3.25
CA GLY A 185 -4.52 2.79 -4.07
C GLY A 185 -5.85 3.21 -4.69
N ILE A 186 -6.71 3.90 -3.94
CA ILE A 186 -7.97 4.45 -4.45
C ILE A 186 -7.68 5.51 -5.53
N ILE A 187 -6.80 6.46 -5.27
CA ILE A 187 -6.45 7.53 -6.21
C ILE A 187 -5.87 6.94 -7.51
N LEU A 188 -5.01 5.94 -7.38
CA LEU A 188 -4.48 5.21 -8.53
C LEU A 188 -5.58 4.48 -9.29
N SER A 189 -6.51 3.83 -8.60
CA SER A 189 -7.62 3.10 -9.22
C SER A 189 -8.58 4.03 -9.97
N ILE A 190 -8.76 5.29 -9.52
CA ILE A 190 -9.49 6.34 -10.27
C ILE A 190 -8.80 6.61 -11.62
N GLY A 191 -7.47 6.74 -11.63
CA GLY A 191 -6.70 6.90 -12.87
C GLY A 191 -6.87 5.71 -13.82
N MET A 192 -6.84 4.49 -13.29
CA MET A 192 -7.01 3.27 -14.07
C MET A 192 -8.45 3.02 -14.51
N ALA A 193 -9.46 3.53 -13.79
CA ALA A 193 -10.87 3.38 -14.17
C ALA A 193 -11.20 4.08 -15.50
N VAL A 194 -10.44 5.11 -15.85
CA VAL A 194 -10.57 5.81 -17.13
C VAL A 194 -9.99 5.01 -18.29
N ASP A 195 -8.96 4.18 -18.04
CA ASP A 195 -8.24 3.41 -19.05
C ASP A 195 -9.17 2.53 -19.90
N ALA A 196 -10.10 1.82 -19.24
CA ALA A 196 -11.08 1.00 -19.92
C ALA A 196 -11.99 1.81 -20.84
N ASN A 197 -12.39 3.02 -20.44
CA ASN A 197 -13.18 3.93 -21.28
C ASN A 197 -12.39 4.43 -22.50
N VAL A 198 -11.11 4.75 -22.32
CA VAL A 198 -10.21 5.13 -23.42
C VAL A 198 -10.12 4.03 -24.48
N ILE A 199 -10.05 2.76 -24.05
CA ILE A 199 -10.06 1.59 -24.94
C ILE A 199 -11.33 1.53 -25.76
N ILE A 200 -12.49 1.64 -25.11
CA ILE A 200 -13.80 1.56 -25.77
C ILE A 200 -13.95 2.70 -26.77
N PHE A 201 -13.65 3.92 -26.36
CA PHE A 201 -13.83 5.09 -27.22
C PHE A 201 -12.88 5.08 -28.42
N ALA A 202 -11.65 4.59 -28.27
CA ALA A 202 -10.76 4.38 -29.40
C ALA A 202 -11.37 3.39 -30.41
N ARG A 203 -11.94 2.28 -29.94
CA ARG A 203 -12.60 1.29 -30.81
C ARG A 203 -13.87 1.85 -31.48
N ILE A 204 -14.70 2.61 -30.75
CA ILE A 204 -15.87 3.28 -31.35
C ILE A 204 -15.45 4.21 -32.48
N ARG A 205 -14.39 5.01 -32.28
CA ARG A 205 -13.85 5.89 -33.33
C ARG A 205 -13.33 5.13 -34.54
N GLU A 206 -12.64 4.00 -34.33
CA GLU A 206 -12.20 3.11 -35.42
C GLU A 206 -13.40 2.61 -36.23
N GLU A 207 -14.44 2.09 -35.56
CA GLU A 207 -15.65 1.58 -36.23
C GLU A 207 -16.43 2.66 -37.01
N ILE A 208 -16.48 3.89 -36.47
CA ILE A 208 -17.06 5.05 -37.19
C ILE A 208 -16.23 5.41 -38.43
N ALA A 209 -14.89 5.39 -38.31
CA ALA A 209 -14.00 5.65 -39.43
C ALA A 209 -14.10 4.58 -40.53
N ASP A 210 -14.39 3.34 -40.16
CA ASP A 210 -14.69 2.23 -41.08
C ASP A 210 -16.08 2.33 -41.74
N GLY A 211 -16.83 3.43 -41.50
CA GLY A 211 -18.11 3.76 -42.15
C GLY A 211 -19.35 3.17 -41.48
N LYS A 212 -19.22 2.63 -40.26
CA LYS A 212 -20.40 2.11 -39.53
C LYS A 212 -21.23 3.23 -38.93
N SER A 213 -22.51 2.98 -38.77
CA SER A 213 -23.42 3.89 -38.03
C SER A 213 -22.96 4.01 -36.56
N VAL A 214 -23.23 5.15 -35.92
CA VAL A 214 -22.86 5.40 -34.52
C VAL A 214 -23.42 4.31 -33.60
N ALA A 215 -24.66 3.90 -33.79
CA ALA A 215 -25.27 2.81 -33.00
C ALA A 215 -24.49 1.50 -33.11
N THR A 216 -24.20 1.08 -34.35
CA THR A 216 -23.43 -0.14 -34.61
C THR A 216 -21.97 -0.01 -34.10
N ALA A 217 -21.38 1.17 -34.22
CA ALA A 217 -20.04 1.44 -33.73
C ALA A 217 -19.96 1.35 -32.20
N ILE A 218 -20.98 1.83 -31.46
CA ILE A 218 -21.06 1.67 -30.00
C ILE A 218 -21.08 0.18 -29.64
N GLU A 219 -22.03 -0.59 -30.18
CA GLU A 219 -22.14 -2.03 -29.87
C GLU A 219 -20.87 -2.80 -30.21
N THR A 220 -20.32 -2.60 -31.42
CA THR A 220 -19.12 -3.30 -31.89
C THR A 220 -17.89 -2.86 -31.09
N GLY A 221 -17.80 -1.56 -30.73
CA GLY A 221 -16.69 -1.00 -29.96
C GLY A 221 -16.61 -1.63 -28.56
N PHE A 222 -17.75 -1.72 -27.85
CA PHE A 222 -17.82 -2.41 -26.56
C PHE A 222 -17.48 -3.89 -26.68
N ALA A 223 -18.03 -4.59 -27.66
CA ALA A 223 -17.79 -6.02 -27.88
C ALA A 223 -16.29 -6.32 -28.13
N ARG A 224 -15.63 -5.51 -28.97
CA ARG A 224 -14.21 -5.69 -29.31
C ARG A 224 -13.27 -5.25 -28.19
N ALA A 225 -13.66 -4.24 -27.39
CA ALA A 225 -12.85 -3.77 -26.28
C ALA A 225 -12.84 -4.73 -25.08
N ARG A 226 -13.92 -5.53 -24.91
CA ARG A 226 -14.14 -6.37 -23.73
C ARG A 226 -12.97 -7.28 -23.39
N SER A 227 -12.41 -7.97 -24.36
CA SER A 227 -11.27 -8.89 -24.10
C SER A 227 -10.05 -8.14 -23.57
N ALA A 228 -9.67 -7.03 -24.19
CA ALA A 228 -8.50 -6.26 -23.80
C ALA A 228 -8.68 -5.62 -22.39
N ILE A 229 -9.90 -5.18 -22.05
CA ILE A 229 -10.22 -4.64 -20.73
C ILE A 229 -10.12 -5.73 -19.65
N LEU A 230 -10.70 -6.91 -19.92
CA LEU A 230 -10.62 -8.03 -18.99
C LEU A 230 -9.17 -8.47 -18.77
N ASP A 231 -8.41 -8.66 -19.85
CA ASP A 231 -7.02 -9.10 -19.78
C ASP A 231 -6.15 -8.14 -18.96
N GLY A 232 -6.26 -6.84 -19.21
CA GLY A 232 -5.48 -5.83 -18.49
C GLY A 232 -5.84 -5.73 -16.99
N ASN A 233 -7.13 -5.82 -16.67
CA ASN A 233 -7.56 -5.74 -15.27
C ASN A 233 -7.27 -7.04 -14.49
N ILE A 234 -7.36 -8.22 -15.12
CA ILE A 234 -7.00 -9.50 -14.49
C ILE A 234 -5.52 -9.50 -14.08
N THR A 235 -4.63 -8.96 -14.91
CA THR A 235 -3.21 -8.89 -14.56
C THR A 235 -2.98 -8.03 -13.32
N THR A 236 -3.66 -6.90 -13.21
CA THR A 236 -3.54 -6.03 -12.03
C THR A 236 -4.22 -6.65 -10.81
N LEU A 237 -5.32 -7.38 -10.98
CA LEU A 237 -5.95 -8.16 -9.90
C LEU A 237 -5.05 -9.28 -9.39
N ILE A 238 -4.30 -9.96 -10.26
CA ILE A 238 -3.30 -10.96 -9.85
C ILE A 238 -2.24 -10.29 -8.95
N ALA A 239 -1.71 -9.13 -9.35
CA ALA A 239 -0.76 -8.38 -8.54
C ALA A 239 -1.35 -7.98 -7.18
N ALA A 240 -2.58 -7.45 -7.17
CA ALA A 240 -3.29 -7.07 -5.94
C ALA A 240 -3.56 -8.29 -5.05
N ALA A 241 -3.94 -9.44 -5.61
CA ALA A 241 -4.18 -10.68 -4.86
C ALA A 241 -2.89 -11.19 -4.20
N VAL A 242 -1.77 -11.23 -4.93
CA VAL A 242 -0.47 -11.64 -4.37
C VAL A 242 -0.06 -10.70 -3.25
N LEU A 243 -0.26 -9.38 -3.44
CA LEU A 243 0.03 -8.36 -2.43
C LEU A 243 -0.87 -8.51 -1.19
N GLY A 244 -2.14 -8.82 -1.37
CA GLY A 244 -3.09 -9.05 -0.27
C GLY A 244 -2.79 -10.32 0.54
N LEU A 245 -2.30 -11.37 -0.13
CA LEU A 245 -1.97 -12.65 0.51
C LEU A 245 -0.62 -12.62 1.24
N ARG A 246 0.39 -11.93 0.68
CA ARG A 246 1.76 -11.90 1.20
C ARG A 246 2.15 -10.59 1.88
N GLY A 247 1.44 -9.51 1.58
CA GLY A 247 1.68 -8.22 2.22
C GLY A 247 1.32 -8.22 3.70
N SER A 248 1.97 -7.37 4.47
CA SER A 248 1.72 -7.17 5.90
C SER A 248 1.19 -5.77 6.18
N GLY A 249 0.47 -5.60 7.28
CA GLY A 249 0.04 -4.29 7.79
C GLY A 249 -0.66 -3.41 6.75
N THR A 250 -0.13 -2.22 6.53
CA THR A 250 -0.71 -1.17 5.68
C THR A 250 -0.79 -1.55 4.19
N VAL A 251 0.07 -2.49 3.74
CA VAL A 251 0.09 -2.94 2.34
C VAL A 251 -1.12 -3.80 1.99
N LYS A 252 -1.68 -4.56 2.96
CA LYS A 252 -2.95 -5.27 2.74
C LYS A 252 -4.10 -4.31 2.48
N GLY A 253 -4.13 -3.17 3.17
CA GLY A 253 -5.10 -2.10 2.92
C GLY A 253 -5.01 -1.57 1.49
N PHE A 254 -3.79 -1.30 1.00
CA PHE A 254 -3.55 -0.91 -0.39
C PHE A 254 -4.06 -1.97 -1.38
N ALA A 255 -3.70 -3.24 -1.17
CA ALA A 255 -4.10 -4.33 -2.05
C ALA A 255 -5.63 -4.48 -2.13
N SER A 256 -6.31 -4.39 -1.00
CA SER A 256 -7.78 -4.48 -0.91
C SER A 256 -8.46 -3.33 -1.63
N THR A 257 -8.03 -2.08 -1.38
CA THR A 257 -8.60 -0.90 -2.04
C THR A 257 -8.35 -0.89 -3.54
N LEU A 258 -7.16 -1.32 -3.98
CA LEU A 258 -6.82 -1.47 -5.39
C LEU A 258 -7.69 -2.52 -6.06
N ALA A 259 -7.84 -3.71 -5.45
CA ALA A 259 -8.66 -4.79 -6.00
C ALA A 259 -10.14 -4.37 -6.14
N ILE A 260 -10.72 -3.76 -5.11
CA ILE A 260 -12.08 -3.23 -5.12
C ILE A 260 -12.23 -2.17 -6.23
N GLY A 261 -11.29 -1.23 -6.31
CA GLY A 261 -11.27 -0.20 -7.34
C GLY A 261 -11.29 -0.81 -8.74
N ILE A 262 -10.46 -1.81 -9.01
CA ILE A 262 -10.40 -2.48 -10.31
C ILE A 262 -11.71 -3.21 -10.63
N ILE A 263 -12.28 -3.96 -9.70
CA ILE A 263 -13.55 -4.69 -9.90
C ILE A 263 -14.67 -3.70 -10.21
N LEU A 264 -14.80 -2.63 -9.43
CA LEU A 264 -15.79 -1.59 -9.65
C LEU A 264 -15.57 -0.82 -10.95
N SER A 265 -14.31 -0.58 -11.34
CA SER A 265 -14.00 0.08 -12.62
C SER A 265 -14.44 -0.77 -13.81
N MET A 266 -14.21 -2.09 -13.75
CA MET A 266 -14.70 -3.02 -14.78
C MET A 266 -16.22 -2.99 -14.88
N PHE A 267 -16.91 -3.05 -13.75
CA PHE A 267 -18.37 -2.95 -13.71
C PHE A 267 -18.86 -1.62 -14.31
N THR A 268 -18.31 -0.51 -13.85
CA THR A 268 -18.71 0.83 -14.29
C THR A 268 -18.46 1.02 -15.78
N CYS A 269 -17.31 0.58 -16.28
CA CYS A 269 -16.97 0.71 -17.69
C CYS A 269 -17.85 -0.17 -18.58
N MET A 270 -18.06 -1.43 -18.23
CA MET A 270 -18.77 -2.38 -19.09
C MET A 270 -20.29 -2.27 -19.02
N VAL A 271 -20.83 -1.81 -17.88
CA VAL A 271 -22.28 -1.69 -17.66
C VAL A 271 -22.71 -0.23 -17.69
N VAL A 272 -22.20 0.60 -16.75
CA VAL A 272 -22.68 1.98 -16.58
C VAL A 272 -22.35 2.83 -17.81
N THR A 273 -21.09 2.80 -18.27
CA THR A 273 -20.69 3.58 -19.47
C THR A 273 -21.46 3.12 -20.71
N LYS A 274 -21.73 1.83 -20.85
CA LYS A 274 -22.53 1.31 -21.98
C LYS A 274 -23.95 1.85 -21.96
N VAL A 275 -24.61 1.80 -20.79
CA VAL A 275 -25.97 2.33 -20.61
C VAL A 275 -26.02 3.82 -20.90
N LEU A 276 -25.06 4.60 -20.35
CA LEU A 276 -24.99 6.04 -20.58
C LEU A 276 -24.75 6.37 -22.05
N MET A 277 -23.89 5.63 -22.77
CA MET A 277 -23.67 5.82 -24.20
C MET A 277 -24.92 5.59 -25.02
N HIS A 278 -25.71 4.55 -24.72
CA HIS A 278 -27.00 4.29 -25.37
C HIS A 278 -28.03 5.37 -25.03
N ALA A 279 -28.06 5.86 -23.77
CA ALA A 279 -28.96 6.94 -23.37
C ALA A 279 -28.66 8.23 -24.15
N VAL A 280 -27.38 8.62 -24.29
CA VAL A 280 -26.97 9.80 -25.06
C VAL A 280 -27.33 9.64 -26.54
N TYR A 281 -27.15 8.46 -27.12
CA TYR A 281 -27.60 8.19 -28.49
C TYR A 281 -29.13 8.29 -28.64
N ALA A 282 -29.90 7.80 -27.67
CA ALA A 282 -31.36 7.85 -27.65
C ALA A 282 -31.92 9.28 -27.53
N ILE A 283 -31.24 10.18 -26.76
CA ILE A 283 -31.59 11.59 -26.62
C ILE A 283 -31.39 12.38 -27.94
N GLY A 284 -30.70 11.78 -28.92
CA GLY A 284 -30.58 12.36 -30.27
C GLY A 284 -29.16 12.78 -30.67
N VAL A 285 -28.13 12.48 -29.88
CA VAL A 285 -26.73 12.76 -30.24
C VAL A 285 -26.25 11.63 -31.17
N ARG A 286 -26.61 11.71 -32.47
CA ARG A 286 -26.37 10.65 -33.46
C ARG A 286 -25.30 10.96 -34.49
N ASP A 287 -24.88 12.23 -34.59
CA ASP A 287 -23.90 12.66 -35.58
C ASP A 287 -22.48 12.21 -35.16
N ALA A 288 -21.80 11.54 -36.09
CA ALA A 288 -20.43 11.02 -35.91
C ALA A 288 -19.40 12.07 -35.45
N LYS A 289 -19.63 13.38 -35.77
CA LYS A 289 -18.74 14.47 -35.37
C LYS A 289 -18.61 14.61 -33.84
N PHE A 290 -19.65 14.25 -33.08
CA PHE A 290 -19.64 14.34 -31.62
C PHE A 290 -18.85 13.22 -30.95
N TYR A 291 -18.53 12.16 -31.68
CA TYR A 291 -17.76 11.01 -31.19
C TYR A 291 -16.26 11.11 -31.51
N GLY A 292 -15.88 12.15 -32.28
CA GLY A 292 -14.49 12.41 -32.66
C GLY A 292 -14.05 11.59 -33.88
N LYS A 293 -12.92 11.97 -34.46
CA LYS A 293 -12.35 11.31 -35.66
C LYS A 293 -11.14 10.46 -35.28
N ALA A 294 -11.02 9.27 -35.83
CA ALA A 294 -9.79 8.51 -35.77
C ALA A 294 -8.71 9.25 -36.56
N LYS A 295 -7.57 9.56 -35.94
CA LYS A 295 -6.40 10.12 -36.64
C LYS A 295 -5.52 8.98 -37.10
N GLU A 296 -5.42 8.74 -38.39
CA GLU A 296 -4.40 7.89 -38.94
C GLU A 296 -3.02 8.55 -38.73
N ARG A 297 -2.17 7.89 -37.97
CA ARG A 297 -0.77 8.30 -37.80
C ARG A 297 0.09 7.56 -38.78
N LYS A 298 1.00 8.27 -39.46
CA LYS A 298 2.04 7.62 -40.25
C LYS A 298 2.86 6.70 -39.35
N PRO A 299 3.08 5.44 -39.74
CA PRO A 299 3.89 4.52 -38.95
C PRO A 299 5.33 5.05 -38.85
N PHE A 300 5.80 5.24 -37.63
CA PHE A 300 7.18 5.52 -37.34
C PHE A 300 7.97 4.20 -37.33
N ASP A 301 9.22 4.21 -37.75
CA ASP A 301 10.03 2.99 -37.76
C ASP A 301 10.64 2.69 -36.39
N PHE A 302 9.82 2.14 -35.50
CA PHE A 302 10.24 1.73 -34.15
C PHE A 302 11.23 0.57 -34.22
N VAL A 303 10.91 -0.47 -34.99
CA VAL A 303 11.74 -1.66 -35.16
C VAL A 303 13.12 -1.32 -35.74
N GLY A 304 13.23 -0.36 -36.68
CA GLY A 304 14.50 0.08 -37.21
C GLY A 304 15.38 0.87 -36.22
N LYS A 305 14.74 1.44 -35.18
CA LYS A 305 15.41 2.25 -34.14
C LYS A 305 15.58 1.54 -32.81
N THR A 306 15.32 0.24 -32.73
CA THR A 306 15.45 -0.59 -31.52
C THR A 306 16.79 -0.39 -30.81
N GLY A 307 17.90 -0.26 -31.58
CA GLY A 307 19.23 -0.02 -31.02
C GLY A 307 19.33 1.28 -30.21
N ILE A 308 18.62 2.35 -30.63
CA ILE A 308 18.60 3.64 -29.92
C ILE A 308 17.84 3.48 -28.60
N PHE A 309 16.69 2.80 -28.62
CA PHE A 309 15.90 2.57 -27.42
C PHE A 309 16.65 1.71 -26.41
N ILE A 310 17.29 0.63 -26.85
CA ILE A 310 18.14 -0.19 -25.97
C ILE A 310 19.30 0.65 -25.39
N ALA A 311 19.94 1.50 -26.20
CA ALA A 311 21.04 2.35 -25.75
C ALA A 311 20.58 3.35 -24.66
N ILE A 312 19.38 3.96 -24.78
CA ILE A 312 18.79 4.84 -23.77
C ILE A 312 18.57 4.07 -22.46
N SER A 313 17.96 2.88 -22.55
CA SER A 313 17.75 2.03 -21.37
C SER A 313 19.06 1.64 -20.69
N CYS A 314 20.07 1.23 -21.47
CA CYS A 314 21.39 0.90 -20.95
C CYS A 314 22.08 2.10 -20.29
N ALA A 315 21.96 3.30 -20.87
CA ALA A 315 22.52 4.51 -20.27
C ALA A 315 21.91 4.80 -18.87
N ILE A 316 20.59 4.68 -18.73
CA ILE A 316 19.91 4.86 -17.45
C ILE A 316 20.35 3.78 -16.44
N ILE A 317 20.48 2.52 -16.88
CA ILE A 317 20.95 1.40 -16.04
C ILE A 317 22.39 1.67 -15.56
N VAL A 318 23.26 2.15 -16.44
CA VAL A 318 24.65 2.52 -16.07
C VAL A 318 24.64 3.64 -15.01
N CYS A 319 23.83 4.69 -15.20
CA CYS A 319 23.67 5.74 -14.17
C CYS A 319 23.21 5.17 -12.83
N GLY A 320 22.27 4.22 -12.86
CA GLY A 320 21.85 3.51 -11.64
C GLY A 320 22.98 2.71 -10.99
N CYS A 321 23.77 2.00 -11.77
CA CYS A 321 24.94 1.26 -11.26
C CYS A 321 26.00 2.19 -10.63
N VAL A 322 26.20 3.37 -11.21
CA VAL A 322 27.08 4.41 -10.62
C VAL A 322 26.52 4.88 -9.28
N GLY A 323 25.20 5.15 -9.21
CA GLY A 323 24.53 5.51 -7.96
C GLY A 323 24.68 4.45 -6.86
N VAL A 324 24.51 3.16 -7.22
CA VAL A 324 24.77 2.02 -6.32
C VAL A 324 26.20 2.04 -5.78
N GLY A 325 27.18 2.28 -6.67
CA GLY A 325 28.60 2.36 -6.27
C GLY A 325 28.89 3.51 -5.33
N MET A 326 28.30 4.69 -5.58
CA MET A 326 28.45 5.88 -4.74
C MET A 326 27.88 5.64 -3.34
N HIS A 327 26.64 5.17 -3.21
CA HIS A 327 26.01 4.93 -1.90
C HIS A 327 26.71 3.80 -1.12
N LYS A 328 27.17 2.76 -1.78
CA LYS A 328 27.93 1.71 -1.13
C LYS A 328 29.26 2.25 -0.54
N SER A 329 29.87 3.24 -1.19
CA SER A 329 31.11 3.86 -0.73
C SER A 329 30.88 4.89 0.37
N SER A 330 29.78 5.67 0.32
CA SER A 330 29.49 6.74 1.29
C SER A 330 28.74 6.23 2.53
N ASP A 331 27.70 5.41 2.30
CA ASP A 331 26.71 5.05 3.33
C ASP A 331 26.83 3.59 3.78
N GLY A 332 27.73 2.81 3.18
CA GLY A 332 27.93 1.39 3.45
C GLY A 332 26.79 0.47 2.98
N THR A 333 25.68 1.05 2.49
CA THR A 333 24.51 0.33 2.01
C THR A 333 24.13 0.75 0.58
N ILE A 334 23.54 -0.18 -0.18
CA ILE A 334 23.12 0.06 -1.57
C ILE A 334 21.80 0.82 -1.63
N LEU A 335 20.95 0.64 -0.61
CA LEU A 335 19.59 1.16 -0.54
C LEU A 335 19.35 1.77 0.84
N ASN A 336 18.50 2.77 0.88
CA ASN A 336 17.99 3.34 2.11
C ASN A 336 16.84 2.46 2.64
N TYR A 337 17.18 1.47 3.45
CA TYR A 337 16.17 0.57 4.01
C TYR A 337 15.30 1.29 5.06
N SER A 338 13.99 1.11 4.96
CA SER A 338 13.04 1.55 5.98
C SER A 338 13.15 0.70 7.25
N LEU A 339 12.47 1.17 8.30
CA LEU A 339 12.38 0.45 9.56
C LEU A 339 11.82 -0.97 9.39
N GLU A 340 10.83 -1.12 8.51
CA GLU A 340 10.20 -2.42 8.23
C GLU A 340 11.20 -3.46 7.72
N PHE A 341 12.25 -3.01 7.01
CA PHE A 341 13.29 -3.91 6.48
C PHE A 341 14.58 -3.91 7.30
N LYS A 342 14.85 -2.89 8.10
CA LYS A 342 16.05 -2.82 8.95
C LYS A 342 15.79 -3.36 10.37
N GLY A 343 14.58 -3.19 10.86
CA GLY A 343 14.22 -3.35 12.26
C GLY A 343 14.68 -2.16 13.10
N GLY A 344 14.21 -2.07 14.32
CA GLY A 344 14.54 -0.98 15.23
C GLY A 344 13.30 -0.16 15.65
N THR A 345 13.54 1.05 16.16
CA THR A 345 12.49 2.02 16.50
C THR A 345 12.73 3.32 15.74
N SER A 346 11.66 3.83 15.12
CA SER A 346 11.61 5.14 14.49
C SER A 346 10.67 6.04 15.28
N THR A 347 11.18 7.18 15.76
CA THR A 347 10.37 8.18 16.43
C THR A 347 10.37 9.45 15.60
N ALA A 348 9.20 9.82 15.06
CA ALA A 348 9.02 11.05 14.33
C ALA A 348 8.43 12.11 15.29
N VAL A 349 9.02 13.27 15.35
CA VAL A 349 8.69 14.37 16.26
C VAL A 349 8.46 15.64 15.46
N VAL A 350 7.30 16.28 15.59
CA VAL A 350 7.04 17.59 15.00
C VAL A 350 7.49 18.66 15.99
N MET A 351 8.53 19.40 15.61
CA MET A 351 9.17 20.42 16.45
C MET A 351 8.47 21.78 16.28
N ASP A 352 8.73 22.72 17.18
CA ASP A 352 8.27 24.11 17.10
C ASP A 352 8.94 24.91 15.97
N LYS A 353 10.19 24.57 15.63
CA LYS A 353 10.99 25.18 14.56
C LYS A 353 11.62 24.13 13.64
N GLN A 354 12.11 24.55 12.50
CA GLN A 354 12.97 23.71 11.65
C GLN A 354 14.36 23.60 12.28
N TYR A 355 14.86 22.38 12.38
CA TYR A 355 16.20 22.07 12.86
C TYR A 355 17.13 21.75 11.68
N SER A 356 18.31 22.32 11.67
CA SER A 356 19.36 21.90 10.75
C SER A 356 20.00 20.58 11.22
N ILE A 357 20.63 19.84 10.31
CA ILE A 357 21.34 18.59 10.64
C ILE A 357 22.37 18.82 11.78
N LYS A 358 23.09 19.94 11.75
CA LYS A 358 24.07 20.27 12.78
C LYS A 358 23.47 20.51 14.17
N GLU A 359 22.28 21.10 14.25
CA GLU A 359 21.57 21.28 15.52
C GLU A 359 21.05 19.94 16.04
N ILE A 360 20.54 19.07 15.14
CA ILE A 360 20.08 17.72 15.47
C ILE A 360 21.23 16.89 16.06
N ASP A 361 22.38 16.86 15.39
CA ASP A 361 23.57 16.11 15.82
C ASP A 361 24.14 16.64 17.15
N LYS A 362 23.98 17.93 17.43
CA LYS A 362 24.53 18.55 18.65
C LYS A 362 23.57 18.47 19.84
N GLU A 363 22.28 18.64 19.64
CA GLU A 363 21.29 18.82 20.71
C GLU A 363 20.43 17.58 20.94
N ILE A 364 20.07 16.83 19.87
CA ILE A 364 19.10 15.74 19.94
C ILE A 364 19.80 14.38 20.01
N VAL A 365 20.74 14.10 19.11
CA VAL A 365 21.41 12.80 19.04
C VAL A 365 22.06 12.42 20.38
N PRO A 366 22.87 13.27 21.06
CA PRO A 366 23.48 12.89 22.32
C PRO A 366 22.46 12.63 23.44
N LEU A 367 21.34 13.33 23.41
CA LEU A 367 20.25 13.13 24.35
C LEU A 367 19.59 11.77 24.17
N VAL A 368 19.36 11.38 22.92
CA VAL A 368 18.75 10.08 22.56
C VAL A 368 19.73 8.95 22.89
N GLU A 369 21.00 9.08 22.55
CA GLU A 369 22.05 8.10 22.90
C GLU A 369 22.11 7.85 24.41
N LYS A 370 22.00 8.91 25.22
CA LYS A 370 21.99 8.80 26.68
C LYS A 370 20.76 8.05 27.22
N ILE A 371 19.60 8.18 26.56
CA ILE A 371 18.34 7.53 26.97
C ILE A 371 18.34 6.07 26.55
N THR A 372 18.77 5.81 25.31
CA THR A 372 18.64 4.50 24.67
C THR A 372 19.87 3.61 24.84
N GLY A 373 21.02 4.19 25.19
CA GLY A 373 22.30 3.48 25.18
C GLY A 373 22.73 3.03 23.78
N ASP A 374 22.12 3.55 22.72
CA ASP A 374 22.42 3.23 21.32
C ASP A 374 23.41 4.25 20.77
N GLY A 375 24.65 3.83 20.49
CA GLY A 375 25.68 4.69 19.89
C GLY A 375 25.52 4.88 18.37
N ASN A 376 24.48 4.30 17.74
CA ASN A 376 24.21 4.40 16.31
C ASN A 376 22.89 5.13 16.02
N VAL A 377 22.54 6.10 16.84
CA VAL A 377 21.35 6.93 16.63
C VAL A 377 21.47 7.69 15.31
N GLN A 378 20.48 7.56 14.45
CA GLN A 378 20.36 8.33 13.22
C GLN A 378 19.18 9.29 13.34
N ALA A 379 19.44 10.59 13.27
CA ALA A 379 18.39 11.59 13.28
C ALA A 379 18.50 12.49 12.06
N GLN A 380 17.36 12.78 11.44
CA GLN A 380 17.32 13.58 10.22
C GLN A 380 16.11 14.52 10.22
N ALA A 381 16.28 15.72 9.69
CA ALA A 381 15.17 16.62 9.42
C ALA A 381 14.45 16.21 8.14
N VAL A 382 13.13 16.35 8.13
CA VAL A 382 12.33 16.18 6.92
C VAL A 382 12.25 17.53 6.21
N GLU A 383 12.81 17.60 5.00
CA GLU A 383 12.94 18.83 4.22
C GLU A 383 11.59 19.52 3.99
N GLY A 384 11.54 20.83 4.19
CA GLY A 384 10.33 21.63 4.04
C GLY A 384 9.30 21.49 5.16
N THR A 385 9.61 20.74 6.22
CA THR A 385 8.74 20.54 7.39
C THR A 385 9.48 20.86 8.69
N LYS A 386 8.76 20.87 9.80
CA LYS A 386 9.34 20.96 11.14
C LYS A 386 9.57 19.58 11.77
N GLN A 387 9.45 18.50 11.00
CA GLN A 387 9.53 17.14 11.50
C GLN A 387 10.98 16.64 11.54
N ILE A 388 11.31 15.94 12.62
CA ILE A 388 12.57 15.20 12.78
C ILE A 388 12.22 13.72 12.92
N ILE A 389 12.98 12.86 12.25
CA ILE A 389 12.87 11.40 12.37
C ILE A 389 14.12 10.89 13.07
N ILE A 390 13.93 10.21 14.19
CA ILE A 390 14.97 9.60 15.00
C ILE A 390 14.87 8.08 14.87
N LYS A 391 15.92 7.44 14.37
CA LYS A 391 15.99 5.98 14.18
C LYS A 391 17.02 5.41 15.17
N THR A 392 16.60 4.40 15.91
CA THR A 392 17.42 3.72 16.92
C THR A 392 17.30 2.20 16.78
N ARG A 393 18.06 1.44 17.58
CA ARG A 393 17.76 0.03 17.80
C ARG A 393 16.32 -0.16 18.29
N THR A 394 15.84 -1.38 18.36
CA THR A 394 14.54 -1.66 18.98
C THR A 394 14.54 -1.19 20.44
N LEU A 395 13.63 -0.27 20.78
CA LEU A 395 13.48 0.27 22.12
C LEU A 395 12.37 -0.44 22.89
N SER A 396 12.59 -0.67 24.18
CA SER A 396 11.55 -1.14 25.10
C SER A 396 10.47 -0.06 25.28
N LEU A 397 9.31 -0.46 25.82
CA LEU A 397 8.22 0.48 26.14
C LEU A 397 8.69 1.60 27.09
N GLU A 398 9.51 1.24 28.09
CA GLU A 398 10.07 2.22 29.04
C GLU A 398 10.99 3.23 28.36
N GLU A 399 11.89 2.75 27.49
CA GLU A 399 12.82 3.60 26.75
C GLU A 399 12.06 4.56 25.82
N ARG A 400 11.02 4.08 25.15
CA ARG A 400 10.13 4.90 24.30
C ARG A 400 9.41 5.97 25.12
N THR A 401 8.79 5.56 26.23
CA THR A 401 8.09 6.50 27.13
C THR A 401 9.03 7.54 27.71
N LYS A 402 10.26 7.15 28.05
CA LYS A 402 11.29 8.07 28.56
C LYS A 402 11.74 9.04 27.46
N LEU A 403 11.88 8.57 26.23
CA LEU A 403 12.19 9.40 25.06
C LEU A 403 11.09 10.43 24.82
N GLU A 404 9.82 10.01 24.76
CA GLU A 404 8.66 10.90 24.60
C GLU A 404 8.61 11.98 25.71
N LYS A 405 8.71 11.58 26.99
CA LYS A 405 8.74 12.50 28.12
C LYS A 405 9.89 13.50 28.03
N THR A 406 11.05 13.06 27.54
CA THR A 406 12.22 13.92 27.41
C THR A 406 12.07 14.91 26.26
N MET A 407 11.49 14.50 25.13
CA MET A 407 11.17 15.39 24.01
C MET A 407 10.16 16.46 24.44
N THR A 408 9.08 16.06 25.11
CA THR A 408 8.08 17.00 25.66
C THR A 408 8.72 17.99 26.64
N LYS A 409 9.57 17.52 27.54
CA LYS A 409 10.15 18.37 28.60
C LYS A 409 11.21 19.36 28.07
N ASN A 410 12.08 18.92 27.15
CA ASN A 410 13.23 19.70 26.70
C ASN A 410 12.93 20.57 25.47
N PHE A 411 12.00 20.15 24.64
CA PHE A 411 11.68 20.83 23.38
C PHE A 411 10.23 21.34 23.31
N GLY A 412 9.44 21.16 24.36
CA GLY A 412 8.05 21.66 24.40
C GLY A 412 7.09 20.97 23.44
N VAL A 413 7.45 19.78 22.94
CA VAL A 413 6.65 19.03 21.96
C VAL A 413 5.44 18.40 22.65
N ASP A 414 4.27 18.57 22.08
CA ASP A 414 3.07 17.88 22.55
C ASP A 414 3.14 16.38 22.25
N LYS A 415 2.62 15.54 23.15
CA LYS A 415 2.60 14.08 22.95
C LYS A 415 1.89 13.65 21.65
N LYS A 416 0.88 14.41 21.23
CA LYS A 416 0.15 14.19 19.97
C LYS A 416 1.00 14.40 18.69
N ASP A 417 2.11 15.13 18.81
CA ASP A 417 3.04 15.45 17.72
C ASP A 417 4.22 14.45 17.66
N ILE A 418 4.18 13.41 18.48
CA ILE A 418 5.16 12.34 18.51
C ILE A 418 4.51 11.07 17.95
N THR A 419 5.15 10.49 16.95
CA THR A 419 4.76 9.20 16.35
C THR A 419 5.90 8.22 16.53
N SER A 420 5.62 7.03 17.02
CA SER A 420 6.63 6.00 17.23
C SER A 420 6.22 4.68 16.58
N GLU A 421 7.16 4.07 15.85
CA GLU A 421 7.03 2.74 15.28
C GLU A 421 8.22 1.89 15.71
N SER A 422 7.96 0.69 16.20
CA SER A 422 8.98 -0.27 16.61
C SER A 422 8.75 -1.62 15.95
N ILE A 423 9.79 -2.19 15.34
CA ILE A 423 9.73 -3.47 14.64
C ILE A 423 10.92 -4.32 15.04
N SER A 424 10.67 -5.55 15.49
CA SER A 424 11.73 -6.49 15.82
C SER A 424 12.48 -6.96 14.57
N SER A 425 13.75 -7.36 14.73
CA SER A 425 14.57 -7.90 13.64
C SER A 425 13.98 -9.18 13.03
N THR A 426 13.28 -9.98 13.82
CA THR A 426 12.59 -11.20 13.36
C THR A 426 11.50 -10.87 12.36
N VAL A 427 10.60 -9.94 12.72
CA VAL A 427 9.52 -9.46 11.83
C VAL A 427 10.10 -8.80 10.59
N SER A 428 11.14 -7.97 10.75
CA SER A 428 11.80 -7.32 9.62
C SER A 428 12.37 -8.31 8.60
N ASN A 429 13.00 -9.38 9.03
CA ASN A 429 13.53 -10.42 8.14
C ASN A 429 12.41 -11.22 7.44
N GLU A 430 11.32 -11.49 8.14
CA GLU A 430 10.13 -12.12 7.56
C GLU A 430 9.54 -11.23 6.46
N MET A 431 9.36 -9.94 6.74
CA MET A 431 8.83 -8.97 5.77
C MET A 431 9.70 -8.86 4.51
N LYS A 432 11.03 -8.88 4.62
CA LYS A 432 11.95 -8.93 3.47
C LYS A 432 11.73 -10.18 2.63
N THR A 433 11.63 -11.34 3.28
CA THR A 433 11.45 -12.62 2.60
C THR A 433 10.11 -12.65 1.88
N ASP A 434 9.03 -12.23 2.53
CA ASP A 434 7.71 -12.15 1.93
C ASP A 434 7.67 -11.18 0.75
N ALA A 435 8.41 -10.07 0.82
CA ALA A 435 8.55 -9.12 -0.29
C ALA A 435 9.13 -9.78 -1.54
N ILE A 436 10.26 -10.47 -1.39
CA ILE A 436 10.93 -11.14 -2.53
C ILE A 436 10.03 -12.24 -3.09
N VAL A 437 9.45 -13.07 -2.22
CA VAL A 437 8.53 -14.15 -2.61
C VAL A 437 7.31 -13.61 -3.34
N ALA A 438 6.73 -12.50 -2.89
CA ALA A 438 5.59 -11.86 -3.53
C ALA A 438 5.91 -11.42 -4.97
N VAL A 439 7.05 -10.74 -5.18
CA VAL A 439 7.48 -10.30 -6.51
C VAL A 439 7.73 -11.49 -7.45
N VAL A 440 8.38 -12.54 -6.95
CA VAL A 440 8.64 -13.75 -7.73
C VAL A 440 7.33 -14.45 -8.11
N ILE A 441 6.41 -14.67 -7.16
CA ILE A 441 5.11 -15.30 -7.40
C ILE A 441 4.30 -14.47 -8.41
N ALA A 442 4.22 -13.15 -8.23
CA ALA A 442 3.49 -12.29 -9.16
C ALA A 442 4.05 -12.37 -10.57
N THR A 443 5.38 -12.33 -10.72
CA THR A 443 6.05 -12.45 -12.02
C THR A 443 5.75 -13.78 -12.69
N ILE A 444 5.79 -14.89 -11.94
CA ILE A 444 5.47 -16.24 -12.46
C ILE A 444 3.99 -16.31 -12.87
N CYS A 445 3.07 -15.83 -12.03
CA CYS A 445 1.63 -15.82 -12.34
C CYS A 445 1.34 -15.00 -13.61
N MET A 446 2.01 -13.84 -13.77
CA MET A 446 1.89 -13.01 -14.95
C MET A 446 2.42 -13.72 -16.20
N LEU A 447 3.58 -14.36 -16.11
CA LEU A 447 4.17 -15.12 -17.21
C LEU A 447 3.23 -16.24 -17.67
N LEU A 448 2.69 -17.01 -16.72
CA LEU A 448 1.74 -18.08 -17.00
C LEU A 448 0.45 -17.54 -17.62
N TYR A 449 -0.07 -16.43 -17.11
CA TYR A 449 -1.26 -15.79 -17.67
C TYR A 449 -1.05 -15.35 -19.13
N ILE A 450 0.06 -14.69 -19.44
CA ILE A 450 0.36 -14.22 -20.79
C ILE A 450 0.59 -15.40 -21.73
N TRP A 451 1.33 -16.41 -21.28
CA TRP A 451 1.53 -17.62 -22.07
C TRP A 451 0.22 -18.31 -22.43
N PHE A 452 -0.65 -18.49 -21.44
CA PHE A 452 -1.98 -19.08 -21.68
C PHE A 452 -2.82 -18.21 -22.63
N ARG A 453 -2.77 -16.90 -22.47
CA ARG A 453 -3.58 -15.94 -23.25
C ARG A 453 -3.15 -15.83 -24.70
N PHE A 454 -1.86 -15.80 -24.98
CA PHE A 454 -1.33 -15.61 -26.34
C PHE A 454 -0.92 -16.92 -27.03
N LYS A 455 -0.77 -18.01 -26.30
CA LYS A 455 -0.38 -19.33 -26.82
C LYS A 455 0.95 -19.34 -27.62
N ASP A 456 1.79 -18.32 -27.43
CA ASP A 456 3.12 -18.19 -28.05
C ASP A 456 4.11 -17.69 -26.98
N VAL A 457 5.11 -18.51 -26.70
CA VAL A 457 6.16 -18.24 -25.69
C VAL A 457 6.94 -16.95 -26.01
N ARG A 458 7.00 -16.52 -27.28
CA ARG A 458 7.72 -15.31 -27.68
C ARG A 458 7.03 -14.04 -27.17
N PHE A 459 5.69 -14.01 -27.18
CA PHE A 459 4.95 -12.91 -26.56
C PHE A 459 5.17 -12.88 -25.04
N ALA A 460 5.12 -14.04 -24.38
CA ALA A 460 5.36 -14.12 -22.95
C ALA A 460 6.80 -13.71 -22.59
N GLY A 461 7.80 -14.21 -23.32
CA GLY A 461 9.20 -13.88 -23.08
C GLY A 461 9.52 -12.40 -23.30
N SER A 462 9.01 -11.80 -24.38
CA SER A 462 9.21 -10.37 -24.63
C SER A 462 8.52 -9.48 -23.60
N ALA A 463 7.33 -9.86 -23.13
CA ALA A 463 6.64 -9.15 -22.06
C ALA A 463 7.41 -9.20 -20.74
N VAL A 464 7.96 -10.37 -20.37
CA VAL A 464 8.73 -10.51 -19.12
C VAL A 464 10.03 -9.70 -19.19
N ILE A 465 10.72 -9.66 -20.35
CA ILE A 465 11.92 -8.84 -20.51
C ILE A 465 11.58 -7.35 -20.36
N ALA A 466 10.49 -6.87 -20.98
CA ALA A 466 10.04 -5.49 -20.84
C ALA A 466 9.65 -5.18 -19.40
N LEU A 467 8.96 -6.10 -18.72
CA LEU A 467 8.59 -5.96 -17.33
C LEU A 467 9.80 -5.90 -16.39
N SER A 468 10.81 -6.76 -16.64
CA SER A 468 12.06 -6.73 -15.88
C SER A 468 12.79 -5.40 -16.04
N HIS A 469 12.78 -4.84 -17.26
CA HIS A 469 13.29 -3.49 -17.51
C HIS A 469 12.56 -2.46 -16.65
N ASP A 470 11.24 -2.47 -16.59
CA ASP A 470 10.46 -1.49 -15.83
C ASP A 470 10.73 -1.58 -14.33
N VAL A 471 10.83 -2.80 -13.78
CA VAL A 471 11.22 -3.06 -12.39
C VAL A 471 12.62 -2.49 -12.11
N ILE A 472 13.59 -2.69 -13.03
CA ILE A 472 14.94 -2.14 -12.90
C ILE A 472 14.91 -0.60 -12.91
N MET A 473 14.11 0.02 -13.78
CA MET A 473 14.00 1.49 -13.84
C MET A 473 13.45 2.08 -12.52
N VAL A 474 12.46 1.41 -11.94
CA VAL A 474 11.94 1.81 -10.62
C VAL A 474 12.97 1.60 -9.51
N PHE A 475 13.69 0.47 -9.53
CA PHE A 475 14.78 0.22 -8.59
C PHE A 475 15.85 1.32 -8.68
N ILE A 476 16.24 1.73 -9.89
CA ILE A 476 17.16 2.84 -10.13
C ILE A 476 16.62 4.15 -9.52
N CYS A 477 15.32 4.42 -9.65
CA CYS A 477 14.70 5.59 -9.02
C CYS A 477 14.88 5.57 -7.49
N TYR A 478 14.67 4.42 -6.84
CA TYR A 478 14.91 4.27 -5.39
C TYR A 478 16.37 4.53 -5.03
N VAL A 479 17.32 4.04 -5.83
CA VAL A 479 18.75 4.27 -5.60
C VAL A 479 19.11 5.74 -5.76
N LEU A 480 18.74 6.36 -6.89
CA LEU A 480 19.17 7.73 -7.22
C LEU A 480 18.48 8.80 -6.37
N ALA A 481 17.20 8.62 -6.06
CA ALA A 481 16.43 9.54 -5.22
C ALA A 481 16.56 9.23 -3.72
N TRP A 482 17.32 8.20 -3.34
CA TRP A 482 17.55 7.75 -1.95
C TRP A 482 16.27 7.56 -1.14
N ILE A 483 15.21 7.07 -1.83
CA ILE A 483 13.89 6.84 -1.23
C ILE A 483 13.95 5.62 -0.33
N SER A 484 13.18 5.66 0.77
CA SER A 484 13.09 4.58 1.73
C SER A 484 12.48 3.30 1.13
N VAL A 485 13.21 2.17 1.25
CA VAL A 485 12.82 0.86 0.71
C VAL A 485 12.17 0.03 1.82
N GLY A 486 10.87 -0.11 1.76
CA GLY A 486 10.05 -0.83 2.72
C GLY A 486 8.80 -1.45 2.05
N ASN A 487 7.73 -1.55 2.79
CA ASN A 487 6.46 -2.09 2.32
C ASN A 487 5.88 -1.32 1.13
N THR A 488 6.04 -0.01 1.10
CA THR A 488 5.61 0.85 -0.02
C THR A 488 6.36 0.52 -1.31
N PHE A 489 7.64 0.12 -1.22
CA PHE A 489 8.42 -0.38 -2.35
C PHE A 489 7.78 -1.62 -2.98
N ILE A 490 7.33 -2.59 -2.15
CA ILE A 490 6.68 -3.81 -2.65
C ILE A 490 5.38 -3.47 -3.36
N ALA A 491 4.56 -2.61 -2.73
CA ALA A 491 3.30 -2.15 -3.31
C ALA A 491 3.52 -1.45 -4.66
N CYS A 492 4.53 -0.58 -4.75
CA CYS A 492 4.92 0.10 -5.98
C CYS A 492 5.36 -0.90 -7.07
N MET A 493 6.27 -1.82 -6.75
CA MET A 493 6.78 -2.82 -7.69
C MET A 493 5.66 -3.70 -8.25
N LEU A 494 4.80 -4.26 -7.39
CA LEU A 494 3.71 -5.13 -7.82
C LEU A 494 2.64 -4.36 -8.63
N THR A 495 2.39 -3.10 -8.27
CA THR A 495 1.49 -2.23 -9.04
C THR A 495 2.01 -1.98 -10.44
N ILE A 496 3.30 -1.68 -10.59
CA ILE A 496 3.93 -1.43 -11.87
C ILE A 496 3.96 -2.70 -12.72
N ILE A 497 4.26 -3.85 -12.11
CA ILE A 497 4.18 -5.16 -12.76
C ILE A 497 2.78 -5.37 -13.36
N GLY A 498 1.71 -5.11 -12.59
CA GLY A 498 0.34 -5.26 -13.05
C GLY A 498 -0.08 -4.24 -14.11
N TYR A 499 0.35 -2.99 -13.97
CA TYR A 499 -0.04 -1.90 -14.86
C TYR A 499 0.74 -1.89 -16.19
N SER A 500 2.06 -2.06 -16.14
CA SER A 500 2.91 -2.00 -17.34
C SER A 500 2.50 -3.05 -18.37
N ILE A 501 2.16 -4.24 -17.89
CA ILE A 501 1.77 -5.34 -18.77
C ILE A 501 0.47 -5.06 -19.53
N ASN A 502 -0.42 -4.23 -18.99
CA ASN A 502 -1.68 -3.85 -19.65
C ASN A 502 -1.42 -3.16 -20.99
N ASN A 503 -0.51 -2.19 -21.04
CA ASN A 503 -0.11 -1.52 -22.29
C ASN A 503 0.52 -2.50 -23.29
N THR A 504 1.35 -3.40 -22.83
CA THR A 504 2.00 -4.42 -23.66
C THR A 504 0.99 -5.39 -24.27
N ILE A 505 0.01 -5.88 -23.49
CA ILE A 505 -1.06 -6.78 -23.96
C ILE A 505 -1.85 -6.13 -25.08
N VAL A 506 -2.14 -4.84 -24.99
CA VAL A 506 -2.88 -4.10 -26.00
C VAL A 506 -2.17 -4.09 -27.36
N ILE A 507 -0.87 -3.81 -27.34
CA ILE A 507 -0.06 -3.79 -28.57
C ILE A 507 0.07 -5.21 -29.13
N PHE A 508 0.29 -6.20 -28.28
CA PHE A 508 0.39 -7.60 -28.69
C PHE A 508 -0.91 -8.14 -29.26
N ASP A 509 -2.06 -7.77 -28.69
CA ASP A 509 -3.37 -8.14 -29.24
C ASP A 509 -3.55 -7.56 -30.64
N ARG A 510 -3.12 -6.31 -30.87
CA ARG A 510 -3.15 -5.69 -32.20
C ARG A 510 -2.20 -6.36 -33.20
N ILE A 511 -0.98 -6.71 -32.78
CA ILE A 511 -0.04 -7.47 -33.61
C ILE A 511 -0.63 -8.83 -33.97
N ARG A 512 -1.20 -9.55 -33.02
CA ARG A 512 -1.83 -10.86 -33.23
C ARG A 512 -3.01 -10.78 -34.20
N ASP A 513 -3.86 -9.76 -34.06
CA ASP A 513 -5.00 -9.54 -34.96
C ASP A 513 -4.55 -9.18 -36.39
N ALA A 514 -3.48 -8.39 -36.52
CA ALA A 514 -2.89 -8.07 -37.82
C ALA A 514 -2.25 -9.30 -38.49
N LEU A 515 -1.59 -10.17 -37.71
CA LEU A 515 -1.00 -11.42 -38.20
C LEU A 515 -2.05 -12.42 -38.71
N LYS A 516 -3.25 -12.45 -38.07
CA LYS A 516 -4.35 -13.29 -38.56
C LYS A 516 -4.92 -12.83 -39.91
N LYS A 517 -4.87 -11.52 -40.17
CA LYS A 517 -5.35 -10.91 -41.41
C LYS A 517 -4.32 -10.98 -42.54
N HIS A 518 -3.04 -10.80 -42.19
CA HIS A 518 -1.93 -10.72 -43.11
C HIS A 518 -0.93 -11.84 -42.81
N HIS A 519 -0.85 -12.85 -43.65
CA HIS A 519 0.09 -13.97 -43.49
C HIS A 519 1.52 -13.48 -43.79
N ALA A 520 2.20 -12.88 -42.80
CA ALA A 520 3.57 -12.41 -42.95
C ALA A 520 4.54 -13.60 -43.09
N GLN A 521 5.37 -13.59 -44.13
CA GLN A 521 6.40 -14.61 -44.37
C GLN A 521 7.81 -14.03 -44.39
N THR A 522 7.97 -12.72 -44.58
CA THR A 522 9.26 -12.04 -44.65
C THR A 522 9.50 -11.13 -43.45
N LYS A 523 10.79 -10.84 -43.15
CA LYS A 523 11.16 -9.91 -42.08
C LYS A 523 10.56 -8.52 -42.29
N ALA A 524 10.52 -8.06 -43.55
CA ALA A 524 9.95 -6.77 -43.92
C ALA A 524 8.44 -6.71 -43.58
N ALA A 525 7.68 -7.76 -43.91
CA ALA A 525 6.24 -7.84 -43.59
C ALA A 525 5.98 -7.85 -42.07
N TYR A 526 6.78 -8.58 -41.27
CA TYR A 526 6.70 -8.54 -39.82
C TYR A 526 7.03 -7.15 -39.28
N LYS A 527 8.06 -6.48 -39.77
CA LYS A 527 8.45 -5.13 -39.41
C LYS A 527 7.30 -4.13 -39.65
N GLU A 528 6.68 -4.20 -40.82
CA GLU A 528 5.55 -3.34 -41.18
C GLU A 528 4.36 -3.55 -40.25
N ILE A 529 4.00 -4.81 -39.98
CA ILE A 529 2.89 -5.17 -39.06
C ILE A 529 3.14 -4.61 -37.65
N VAL A 530 4.35 -4.77 -37.12
CA VAL A 530 4.71 -4.28 -35.79
C VAL A 530 4.62 -2.76 -35.74
N ASN A 531 5.28 -2.06 -36.64
CA ASN A 531 5.29 -0.60 -36.72
C ASN A 531 3.85 -0.02 -36.85
N LYS A 532 3.03 -0.64 -37.72
CA LYS A 532 1.63 -0.24 -37.91
C LYS A 532 0.78 -0.50 -36.66
N SER A 533 0.97 -1.64 -35.99
CA SER A 533 0.25 -1.99 -34.76
C SER A 533 0.58 -1.01 -33.61
N ILE A 534 1.87 -0.65 -33.45
CA ILE A 534 2.30 0.36 -32.47
C ILE A 534 1.67 1.72 -32.81
N ALA A 535 1.74 2.17 -34.06
CA ALA A 535 1.17 3.46 -34.47
C ALA A 535 -0.34 3.55 -34.19
N GLN A 536 -1.08 2.46 -34.41
CA GLN A 536 -2.53 2.38 -34.17
C GLN A 536 -2.90 2.41 -32.69
N THR A 537 -2.06 1.83 -31.81
CA THR A 537 -2.32 1.76 -30.36
C THR A 537 -1.69 2.90 -29.57
N MET A 538 -0.72 3.62 -30.15
CA MET A 538 0.07 4.65 -29.47
C MET A 538 -0.79 5.74 -28.80
N SER A 539 -1.76 6.30 -29.54
CA SER A 539 -2.62 7.37 -28.98
C SER A 539 -3.36 6.92 -27.73
N ARG A 540 -3.79 5.67 -27.73
CA ARG A 540 -4.46 5.06 -26.61
C ARG A 540 -3.49 4.87 -25.44
N SER A 541 -2.36 4.19 -25.66
CA SER A 541 -1.36 3.94 -24.60
C SER A 541 -0.83 5.23 -23.97
N VAL A 542 -0.62 6.28 -24.77
CA VAL A 542 -0.22 7.59 -24.25
C VAL A 542 -1.33 8.25 -23.44
N ASN A 543 -2.58 8.23 -23.90
CA ASN A 543 -3.70 8.85 -23.18
C ASN A 543 -3.96 8.15 -21.84
N THR A 544 -3.92 6.82 -21.80
CA THR A 544 -4.08 6.05 -20.54
C THR A 544 -2.96 6.32 -19.57
N SER A 545 -1.72 6.39 -20.06
CA SER A 545 -0.58 6.73 -19.22
C SER A 545 -0.65 8.16 -18.69
N ILE A 546 -1.12 9.13 -19.48
CA ILE A 546 -1.30 10.52 -19.05
C ILE A 546 -2.35 10.60 -17.94
N THR A 547 -3.51 9.95 -18.08
CA THR A 547 -4.58 10.02 -17.07
C THR A 547 -4.12 9.48 -15.73
N THR A 548 -3.45 8.33 -15.72
CA THR A 548 -2.92 7.74 -14.50
C THR A 548 -1.75 8.54 -13.94
N PHE A 549 -0.84 9.02 -14.81
CA PHE A 549 0.30 9.85 -14.40
C PHE A 549 -0.15 11.16 -13.73
N VAL A 550 -1.16 11.83 -14.29
CA VAL A 550 -1.71 13.08 -13.71
C VAL A 550 -2.28 12.84 -12.31
N MET A 551 -3.00 11.73 -12.09
CA MET A 551 -3.50 11.37 -10.77
C MET A 551 -2.37 11.20 -9.75
N VAL A 552 -1.31 10.46 -10.13
CA VAL A 552 -0.16 10.23 -9.27
C VAL A 552 0.67 11.50 -9.07
N LEU A 553 0.78 12.36 -10.11
CA LEU A 553 1.47 13.64 -10.03
C LEU A 553 0.78 14.59 -9.03
N VAL A 554 -0.54 14.71 -9.08
CA VAL A 554 -1.30 15.52 -8.11
C VAL A 554 -1.12 14.97 -6.70
N LEU A 555 -1.13 13.64 -6.56
CA LEU A 555 -0.86 12.97 -5.29
C LEU A 555 0.57 13.26 -4.79
N TYR A 556 1.56 13.27 -5.67
CA TYR A 556 2.94 13.62 -5.32
C TYR A 556 3.09 15.08 -4.86
N ILE A 557 2.44 16.01 -5.54
CA ILE A 557 2.54 17.45 -5.22
C ILE A 557 1.85 17.75 -3.89
N MET A 558 0.67 17.19 -3.65
CA MET A 558 -0.18 17.53 -2.51
C MET A 558 -0.07 16.56 -1.34
N GLY A 559 0.48 15.37 -1.55
CA GLY A 559 0.57 14.32 -0.53
C GLY A 559 1.61 14.61 0.54
N VAL A 560 1.42 14.02 1.71
CA VAL A 560 2.42 13.99 2.79
C VAL A 560 3.64 13.15 2.39
N THR A 561 4.73 13.27 3.14
CA THR A 561 6.03 12.64 2.81
C THR A 561 5.90 11.14 2.50
N SER A 562 5.21 10.38 3.34
CA SER A 562 5.02 8.93 3.12
C SER A 562 4.29 8.59 1.80
N ILE A 563 3.39 9.47 1.37
CA ILE A 563 2.68 9.31 0.10
C ILE A 563 3.57 9.71 -1.08
N ARG A 564 4.41 10.74 -0.92
CA ARG A 564 5.38 11.16 -1.95
C ARG A 564 6.41 10.08 -2.22
N GLU A 565 6.89 9.38 -1.18
CA GLU A 565 7.82 8.25 -1.29
C GLU A 565 7.24 7.09 -2.11
N PHE A 566 5.93 6.91 -2.10
CA PHE A 566 5.23 5.95 -2.96
C PHE A 566 4.97 6.50 -4.37
N ALA A 567 4.54 7.76 -4.48
CA ALA A 567 4.08 8.35 -5.72
C ALA A 567 5.23 8.57 -6.73
N LEU A 568 6.42 9.02 -6.29
CA LEU A 568 7.53 9.30 -7.19
C LEU A 568 8.04 8.05 -7.94
N PRO A 569 8.35 6.91 -7.27
CA PRO A 569 8.72 5.69 -7.99
C PRO A 569 7.61 5.16 -8.89
N LEU A 570 6.35 5.33 -8.48
CA LEU A 570 5.20 4.93 -9.30
C LEU A 570 5.11 5.76 -10.58
N MET A 571 5.36 7.08 -10.53
CA MET A 571 5.44 7.94 -11.72
C MET A 571 6.53 7.48 -12.68
N VAL A 572 7.72 7.17 -12.16
CA VAL A 572 8.83 6.64 -12.96
C VAL A 572 8.45 5.30 -13.58
N GLY A 573 7.81 4.41 -12.83
CA GLY A 573 7.33 3.12 -13.33
C GLY A 573 6.25 3.24 -14.41
N LEU A 574 5.32 4.19 -14.29
CA LEU A 574 4.32 4.47 -15.32
C LEU A 574 4.97 4.96 -16.64
N LEU A 575 5.95 5.83 -16.55
CA LEU A 575 6.70 6.31 -17.70
C LEU A 575 7.55 5.19 -18.34
N ALA A 576 8.26 4.42 -17.49
CA ALA A 576 9.04 3.26 -17.94
C ALA A 576 8.17 2.22 -18.63
N GLY A 577 7.00 1.87 -18.04
CA GLY A 577 6.06 0.90 -18.61
C GLY A 577 5.43 1.36 -19.93
N THR A 578 5.18 2.67 -20.08
CA THR A 578 4.72 3.23 -21.35
C THR A 578 5.83 3.14 -22.40
N TYR A 579 7.04 3.51 -22.03
CA TYR A 579 8.22 3.43 -22.90
C TYR A 579 8.53 1.99 -23.30
N SER A 580 8.60 1.06 -22.35
CA SER A 580 8.96 -0.33 -22.62
C SER A 580 7.93 -1.04 -23.50
N SER A 581 6.64 -0.76 -23.29
CA SER A 581 5.55 -1.34 -24.09
C SER A 581 5.62 -0.89 -25.57
N ILE A 582 5.93 0.40 -25.80
CA ILE A 582 5.97 1.00 -27.14
C ILE A 582 7.31 0.73 -27.83
N CYS A 583 8.44 0.81 -27.12
CA CYS A 583 9.78 0.89 -27.69
C CYS A 583 10.65 -0.37 -27.45
N LEU A 584 10.21 -1.34 -26.65
CA LEU A 584 11.01 -2.53 -26.32
C LEU A 584 10.24 -3.84 -26.51
N ALA A 585 9.05 -3.99 -25.92
CA ALA A 585 8.34 -5.26 -25.88
C ALA A 585 8.03 -5.81 -27.28
N SER A 586 7.52 -4.95 -28.16
CA SER A 586 7.15 -5.31 -29.53
C SER A 586 8.37 -5.58 -30.42
N GLU A 587 9.44 -4.83 -30.23
CA GLU A 587 10.71 -4.99 -30.92
C GLU A 587 11.43 -6.27 -30.51
N ILE A 588 11.44 -6.58 -29.19
CA ILE A 588 12.01 -7.83 -28.68
C ILE A 588 11.21 -9.01 -29.22
N TRP A 589 9.88 -8.92 -29.26
CA TRP A 589 9.05 -9.94 -29.89
C TRP A 589 9.40 -10.12 -31.39
N TYR A 590 9.56 -9.02 -32.14
CA TYR A 590 9.97 -9.07 -33.53
C TYR A 590 11.33 -9.77 -33.69
N LEU A 591 12.32 -9.43 -32.87
CA LEU A 591 13.64 -10.07 -32.91
C LEU A 591 13.56 -11.57 -32.63
N LEU A 592 12.78 -11.97 -31.61
CA LEU A 592 12.56 -13.38 -31.27
C LEU A 592 11.80 -14.13 -32.36
N ARG A 593 10.87 -13.48 -33.06
CA ARG A 593 10.06 -14.08 -34.13
C ARG A 593 10.83 -14.27 -35.40
N THR A 594 11.69 -13.32 -35.73
CA THR A 594 12.45 -13.32 -37.00
C THR A 594 13.86 -13.92 -36.88
N LYS A 595 14.23 -14.40 -35.68
CA LYS A 595 15.49 -15.12 -35.45
C LYS A 595 15.52 -16.38 -36.29
N GLY A 596 16.52 -16.50 -37.22
CA GLY A 596 16.66 -17.63 -38.14
C GLY A 596 15.99 -17.46 -39.52
N MET A 597 15.20 -16.41 -39.73
CA MET A 597 14.71 -16.08 -41.09
C MET A 597 15.83 -15.47 -41.93
N LYS A 598 15.96 -15.89 -43.19
CA LYS A 598 16.93 -15.28 -44.15
C LYS A 598 16.60 -13.79 -44.32
N LYS A 599 17.64 -12.95 -44.46
CA LYS A 599 17.46 -11.57 -44.96
C LYS A 599 17.11 -11.69 -46.44
N GLU A 600 15.90 -11.37 -46.82
CA GLU A 600 15.57 -10.96 -48.17
C GLU A 600 15.68 -9.45 -48.25
#